data_686ae58d35fc21b7b1230f47898af13b
#
_entry.id   686ae58d35fc21b7b1230f47898af13b
#
_cell.length_a   1.000
_cell.length_b   1.000
_cell.length_c   1.000
_cell.angle_alpha   90.00
_cell.angle_beta   90.00
_cell.angle_gamma   90.00
#
_symmetry.space_group_name_H-M   'P 1'
#
loop_
_entity.id
_entity.type
_entity.pdbx_description
1 polymer ?
#
loop_
_entity_poly.entity_id
_entity_poly.type
_entity_poly.pdbx_seq_one_letter_code
_entity_poly.pdbx_strand_id
1 'polypeptide(L)'
;FMNGTGKLMGLRIDSYVEERRDPYMATVAAVAYLEDLHNIYNDWFLAIAAYNCGPGNVNKALRKAGGGNKTFWDIENYLPKETRGYVPAFIAATYVFEYHKEHNIRPAKYDYDFSMMDTLMITHKMTIEQLAPYVGLSAEEIALNNPALKTKTIPGSPYPYPLRLPMNAVATFYANKDSLYASLNKKETQNLATLAKNVEEVNNAKAAKTATKTTTDATTTAATTASTKEITDPEAPVTVSYTVKKGDNLGYISDWFDCSVADIKKWNKLSSTKIVPGQKLKLTVPAKHEEQYAMINKMTSAEKQKLTDIQLISAAPAEKEPATKEVIYYT
;
A
#
# COMPACT_ATOMS: atom_id res chain seq x y z
N PHE A 1 0.18 -1.30 -15.27
CA PHE A 1 1.16 -2.13 -14.52
C PHE A 1 0.59 -3.47 -14.11
N MET A 2 1.42 -4.51 -14.17
CA MET A 2 1.19 -5.73 -13.37
C MET A 2 1.37 -5.42 -11.89
N ASN A 3 0.75 -6.23 -11.01
CA ASN A 3 0.78 -5.99 -9.55
C ASN A 3 2.22 -5.85 -9.00
N GLY A 4 3.12 -6.79 -9.38
CA GLY A 4 4.52 -6.76 -8.94
C GLY A 4 5.26 -5.50 -9.38
N THR A 5 5.10 -5.08 -10.63
CA THR A 5 5.75 -3.87 -11.15
C THR A 5 5.16 -2.61 -10.51
N GLY A 6 3.82 -2.56 -10.29
CA GLY A 6 3.21 -1.43 -9.60
C GLY A 6 3.76 -1.24 -8.19
N LYS A 7 3.89 -2.33 -7.42
CA LYS A 7 4.50 -2.29 -6.09
C LYS A 7 5.98 -1.91 -6.13
N LEU A 8 6.75 -2.43 -7.11
CA LEU A 8 8.16 -2.07 -7.30
C LEU A 8 8.33 -0.55 -7.53
N MET A 9 7.38 0.05 -8.25
CA MET A 9 7.36 1.50 -8.53
C MET A 9 6.67 2.32 -7.43
N GLY A 10 6.47 1.74 -6.24
CA GLY A 10 5.96 2.44 -5.05
C GLY A 10 4.46 2.67 -5.01
N LEU A 11 3.68 2.08 -5.94
CA LEU A 11 2.23 2.23 -5.93
C LEU A 11 1.61 1.41 -4.79
N ARG A 12 0.74 2.04 -4.02
CA ARG A 12 -0.04 1.39 -2.97
C ARG A 12 -1.09 0.46 -3.57
N ILE A 13 -0.98 -0.83 -3.24
CA ILE A 13 -1.88 -1.88 -3.72
C ILE A 13 -2.23 -2.79 -2.54
N ASP A 14 -3.36 -2.50 -1.90
CA ASP A 14 -3.85 -3.23 -0.73
C ASP A 14 -5.34 -3.60 -0.85
N SER A 15 -6.00 -3.94 0.26
CA SER A 15 -7.41 -4.32 0.27
C SER A 15 -8.36 -3.16 -0.03
N TYR A 16 -7.96 -1.93 0.25
CA TYR A 16 -8.77 -0.71 0.11
C TYR A 16 -8.35 0.13 -1.08
N VAL A 17 -7.04 0.15 -1.40
CA VAL A 17 -6.44 1.07 -2.35
C VAL A 17 -5.76 0.30 -3.48
N GLU A 18 -5.88 0.82 -4.70
CA GLU A 18 -5.28 0.30 -5.92
C GLU A 18 -4.81 1.49 -6.78
N GLU A 19 -3.64 2.05 -6.47
CA GLU A 19 -3.13 3.27 -7.12
C GLU A 19 -2.80 3.10 -8.60
N ARG A 20 -2.70 1.84 -9.11
CA ARG A 20 -2.63 1.59 -10.56
C ARG A 20 -3.88 2.09 -11.31
N ARG A 21 -5.00 2.31 -10.61
CA ARG A 21 -6.25 2.86 -11.16
C ARG A 21 -6.29 4.38 -11.10
N ASP A 22 -5.40 5.01 -10.33
CA ASP A 22 -5.26 6.46 -10.28
C ASP A 22 -4.44 6.94 -11.48
N PRO A 23 -5.00 7.75 -12.40
CA PRO A 23 -4.28 8.18 -13.59
C PRO A 23 -3.01 8.96 -13.28
N TYR A 24 -3.04 9.81 -12.25
CA TYR A 24 -1.87 10.61 -11.87
C TYR A 24 -0.77 9.73 -11.27
N MET A 25 -1.08 8.94 -10.23
CA MET A 25 -0.09 8.08 -9.57
C MET A 25 0.47 7.03 -10.52
N ALA A 26 -0.39 6.41 -11.34
CA ALA A 26 0.04 5.44 -12.34
C ALA A 26 0.93 6.07 -13.42
N THR A 27 0.66 7.31 -13.83
CA THR A 27 1.48 8.01 -14.83
C THR A 27 2.85 8.38 -14.26
N VAL A 28 2.91 8.93 -13.05
CA VAL A 28 4.19 9.23 -12.38
C VAL A 28 5.06 7.98 -12.27
N ALA A 29 4.48 6.88 -11.80
CA ALA A 29 5.17 5.59 -11.71
C ALA A 29 5.59 5.06 -13.09
N ALA A 30 4.76 5.24 -14.13
CA ALA A 30 5.07 4.80 -15.49
C ALA A 30 6.24 5.58 -16.10
N VAL A 31 6.28 6.90 -15.90
CA VAL A 31 7.38 7.76 -16.38
C VAL A 31 8.69 7.37 -15.70
N ALA A 32 8.68 7.20 -14.37
CA ALA A 32 9.86 6.77 -13.63
C ALA A 32 10.36 5.39 -14.10
N TYR A 33 9.43 4.44 -14.33
CA TYR A 33 9.81 3.11 -14.84
C TYR A 33 10.37 3.16 -16.26
N LEU A 34 9.83 4.01 -17.13
CA LEU A 34 10.37 4.22 -18.48
C LEU A 34 11.78 4.85 -18.44
N GLU A 35 12.02 5.78 -17.52
CA GLU A 35 13.35 6.35 -17.27
C GLU A 35 14.35 5.28 -16.84
N ASP A 36 13.99 4.43 -15.88
CA ASP A 36 14.82 3.30 -15.45
C ASP A 36 15.15 2.36 -16.62
N LEU A 37 14.16 2.03 -17.45
CA LEU A 37 14.37 1.18 -18.62
C LEU A 37 15.23 1.84 -19.68
N HIS A 38 15.08 3.15 -19.90
CA HIS A 38 15.94 3.90 -20.81
C HIS A 38 17.39 3.92 -20.29
N ASN A 39 17.60 4.10 -19.00
CA ASN A 39 18.94 4.04 -18.40
C ASN A 39 19.61 2.67 -18.59
N ILE A 40 18.82 1.58 -18.65
CA ILE A 40 19.33 0.22 -18.92
C ILE A 40 19.71 0.03 -20.39
N TYR A 41 18.87 0.47 -21.31
CA TYR A 41 19.00 0.15 -22.74
C TYR A 41 19.62 1.26 -23.58
N ASN A 42 19.63 2.50 -23.08
CA ASN A 42 20.05 3.71 -23.80
C ASN A 42 19.38 3.86 -25.20
N ASP A 43 18.16 3.33 -25.32
CA ASP A 43 17.32 3.33 -26.52
C ASP A 43 15.84 3.36 -26.10
N TRP A 44 15.10 4.37 -26.56
CA TRP A 44 13.69 4.54 -26.16
C TRP A 44 12.78 3.43 -26.70
N PHE A 45 13.04 2.90 -27.91
CA PHE A 45 12.21 1.83 -28.44
C PHE A 45 12.42 0.51 -27.71
N LEU A 46 13.66 0.23 -27.27
CA LEU A 46 13.94 -0.89 -26.39
C LEU A 46 13.32 -0.70 -25.01
N ALA A 47 13.35 0.52 -24.46
CA ALA A 47 12.70 0.85 -23.18
C ALA A 47 11.19 0.66 -23.27
N ILE A 48 10.53 1.15 -24.32
CA ILE A 48 9.09 0.98 -24.56
C ILE A 48 8.73 -0.50 -24.76
N ALA A 49 9.55 -1.26 -25.48
CA ALA A 49 9.36 -2.70 -25.62
C ALA A 49 9.50 -3.42 -24.26
N ALA A 50 10.48 -3.03 -23.45
CA ALA A 50 10.69 -3.57 -22.11
C ALA A 50 9.57 -3.19 -21.13
N TYR A 51 9.01 -2.00 -21.26
CA TYR A 51 7.82 -1.58 -20.51
C TYR A 51 6.64 -2.52 -20.78
N ASN A 52 6.44 -2.92 -22.03
CA ASN A 52 5.34 -3.81 -22.43
C ASN A 52 5.57 -5.27 -22.02
N CYS A 53 6.72 -5.86 -22.37
CA CYS A 53 6.95 -7.30 -22.17
C CYS A 53 7.88 -7.65 -21.01
N GLY A 54 8.42 -6.66 -20.32
CA GLY A 54 9.42 -6.81 -19.28
C GLY A 54 10.86 -6.90 -19.79
N PRO A 55 11.85 -6.38 -19.04
CA PRO A 55 13.26 -6.36 -19.44
C PRO A 55 13.84 -7.76 -19.71
N GLY A 56 13.34 -8.79 -19.02
CA GLY A 56 13.77 -10.16 -19.23
C GLY A 56 13.53 -10.68 -20.66
N ASN A 57 12.39 -10.32 -21.26
CA ASN A 57 12.08 -10.72 -22.65
C ASN A 57 12.91 -9.94 -23.67
N VAL A 58 13.15 -8.64 -23.44
CA VAL A 58 14.05 -7.84 -24.30
C VAL A 58 15.49 -8.38 -24.22
N ASN A 59 16.00 -8.66 -23.02
CA ASN A 59 17.34 -9.25 -22.85
C ASN A 59 17.47 -10.62 -23.52
N LYS A 60 16.41 -11.43 -23.51
CA LYS A 60 16.38 -12.73 -24.22
C LYS A 60 16.40 -12.52 -25.75
N ALA A 61 15.67 -11.53 -26.25
CA ALA A 61 15.63 -11.18 -27.67
C ALA A 61 17.00 -10.64 -28.15
N LEU A 62 17.64 -9.75 -27.38
CA LEU A 62 19.00 -9.25 -27.66
C LEU A 62 20.01 -10.39 -27.78
N ARG A 63 20.01 -11.35 -26.84
CA ARG A 63 20.89 -12.54 -26.91
C ARG A 63 20.62 -13.38 -28.13
N LYS A 64 19.35 -13.61 -28.51
CA LYS A 64 18.98 -14.37 -29.71
C LYS A 64 19.41 -13.70 -31.03
N ALA A 65 19.43 -12.37 -31.03
CA ALA A 65 19.89 -11.57 -32.18
C ALA A 65 21.43 -11.47 -32.28
N GLY A 66 22.17 -12.19 -31.42
CA GLY A 66 23.64 -12.21 -31.43
C GLY A 66 24.30 -11.25 -30.44
N GLY A 67 23.55 -10.55 -29.60
CA GLY A 67 24.06 -9.59 -28.61
C GLY A 67 24.59 -8.29 -29.22
N GLY A 68 25.33 -7.51 -28.40
CA GLY A 68 25.88 -6.22 -28.82
C GLY A 68 24.83 -5.09 -28.90
N ASN A 69 25.23 -3.96 -29.49
CA ASN A 69 24.33 -2.82 -29.71
C ASN A 69 23.33 -3.14 -30.80
N LYS A 70 22.13 -3.51 -30.39
CA LYS A 70 20.99 -3.82 -31.25
C LYS A 70 19.86 -2.83 -30.99
N THR A 71 19.17 -2.42 -32.04
CA THR A 71 17.96 -1.62 -31.95
C THR A 71 16.71 -2.49 -31.78
N PHE A 72 15.57 -1.88 -31.52
CA PHE A 72 14.28 -2.58 -31.51
C PHE A 72 14.04 -3.37 -32.81
N TRP A 73 14.36 -2.79 -33.95
CA TRP A 73 14.13 -3.37 -35.27
C TRP A 73 14.97 -4.61 -35.56
N ASP A 74 16.18 -4.69 -34.95
CA ASP A 74 17.04 -5.87 -35.02
C ASP A 74 16.51 -7.06 -34.26
N ILE A 75 15.74 -6.80 -33.18
CA ILE A 75 15.25 -7.82 -32.24
C ILE A 75 13.75 -8.08 -32.35
N GLU A 76 13.03 -7.34 -33.13
CA GLU A 76 11.57 -7.40 -33.24
C GLU A 76 11.06 -8.82 -33.39
N ASN A 77 11.65 -9.60 -34.31
CA ASN A 77 11.26 -10.98 -34.60
C ASN A 77 11.47 -11.97 -33.45
N TYR A 78 12.26 -11.60 -32.45
CA TYR A 78 12.51 -12.42 -31.24
C TYR A 78 11.65 -12.00 -30.04
N LEU A 79 10.92 -10.91 -30.16
CA LEU A 79 10.01 -10.40 -29.13
C LEU A 79 8.64 -11.13 -29.16
N PRO A 80 7.88 -11.10 -28.05
CA PRO A 80 6.48 -11.54 -28.05
C PRO A 80 5.65 -10.83 -29.12
N LYS A 81 4.69 -11.53 -29.72
CA LYS A 81 3.87 -11.00 -30.82
C LYS A 81 3.19 -9.66 -30.49
N GLU A 82 2.68 -9.52 -29.28
CA GLU A 82 2.08 -8.27 -28.79
C GLU A 82 3.09 -7.11 -28.82
N THR A 83 4.30 -7.34 -28.31
CA THR A 83 5.35 -6.33 -28.21
C THR A 83 5.85 -5.85 -29.57
N ARG A 84 5.85 -6.71 -30.61
CA ARG A 84 6.19 -6.33 -31.97
C ARG A 84 5.31 -5.21 -32.51
N GLY A 85 4.02 -5.22 -32.19
CA GLY A 85 3.07 -4.18 -32.57
C GLY A 85 3.06 -2.98 -31.63
N TYR A 86 3.58 -3.11 -30.41
CA TYR A 86 3.45 -2.08 -29.39
C TYR A 86 4.28 -0.82 -29.69
N VAL A 87 5.54 -0.97 -30.12
CA VAL A 87 6.40 0.16 -30.49
C VAL A 87 5.89 0.87 -31.76
N PRO A 88 5.52 0.17 -32.85
CA PRO A 88 4.84 0.82 -34.00
C PRO A 88 3.55 1.54 -33.60
N ALA A 89 2.74 0.97 -32.73
CA ALA A 89 1.52 1.62 -32.23
C ALA A 89 1.81 2.89 -31.42
N PHE A 90 2.88 2.89 -30.62
CA PHE A 90 3.35 4.09 -29.92
C PHE A 90 3.75 5.18 -30.88
N ILE A 91 4.52 4.86 -31.94
CA ILE A 91 4.92 5.81 -32.99
C ILE A 91 3.67 6.39 -33.69
N ALA A 92 2.70 5.54 -34.02
CA ALA A 92 1.45 5.98 -34.66
C ALA A 92 0.63 6.89 -33.73
N ALA A 93 0.55 6.57 -32.44
CA ALA A 93 -0.14 7.41 -31.46
C ALA A 93 0.55 8.79 -31.33
N THR A 94 1.88 8.80 -31.21
CA THR A 94 2.67 10.05 -31.15
C THR A 94 2.42 10.90 -32.40
N TYR A 95 2.41 10.30 -33.60
CA TYR A 95 2.10 10.98 -34.85
C TYR A 95 0.70 11.62 -34.80
N VAL A 96 -0.32 10.88 -34.37
CA VAL A 96 -1.68 11.40 -34.28
C VAL A 96 -1.78 12.56 -33.24
N PHE A 97 -1.07 12.50 -32.13
CA PHE A 97 -1.02 13.58 -31.16
C PHE A 97 -0.35 14.83 -31.73
N GLU A 98 0.77 14.66 -32.42
CA GLU A 98 1.55 15.78 -33.01
C GLU A 98 0.79 16.46 -34.14
N TYR A 99 0.19 15.67 -35.03
CA TYR A 99 -0.48 16.15 -36.25
C TYR A 99 -2.01 16.11 -36.18
N HIS A 100 -2.58 16.20 -34.95
CA HIS A 100 -4.03 16.09 -34.74
C HIS A 100 -4.81 17.19 -35.49
N LYS A 101 -4.25 18.40 -35.62
CA LYS A 101 -4.89 19.52 -36.30
C LYS A 101 -4.99 19.27 -37.77
N GLU A 102 -3.92 18.78 -38.40
CA GLU A 102 -3.82 18.44 -39.83
C GLU A 102 -4.82 17.33 -40.22
N HIS A 103 -5.08 16.43 -39.28
CA HIS A 103 -6.09 15.38 -39.41
C HIS A 103 -7.48 15.79 -38.96
N ASN A 104 -7.71 17.09 -38.69
CA ASN A 104 -8.98 17.62 -38.21
C ASN A 104 -9.53 16.94 -36.95
N ILE A 105 -8.64 16.41 -36.12
CA ILE A 105 -8.95 15.84 -34.80
C ILE A 105 -8.90 16.98 -33.79
N ARG A 106 -10.00 17.19 -33.07
CA ARG A 106 -10.09 18.24 -32.04
C ARG A 106 -10.31 17.62 -30.68
N PRO A 107 -9.64 18.12 -29.61
CA PRO A 107 -9.93 17.71 -28.24
C PRO A 107 -11.40 17.95 -27.92
N ALA A 108 -12.05 16.99 -27.27
CA ALA A 108 -13.37 17.20 -26.70
C ALA A 108 -13.27 18.22 -25.56
N LYS A 109 -14.26 19.11 -25.47
CA LYS A 109 -14.37 20.02 -24.32
C LYS A 109 -14.75 19.18 -23.09
N TYR A 110 -13.95 19.25 -22.06
CA TYR A 110 -14.25 18.57 -20.79
C TYR A 110 -14.95 19.56 -19.85
N ASP A 111 -16.09 19.20 -19.34
CA ASP A 111 -16.85 20.04 -18.41
C ASP A 111 -16.31 19.99 -16.97
N TYR A 112 -15.28 19.18 -16.73
CA TYR A 112 -14.70 18.96 -15.41
C TYR A 112 -13.31 19.58 -15.31
N ASP A 113 -13.16 20.57 -14.43
CA ASP A 113 -11.90 21.26 -14.18
C ASP A 113 -11.10 20.58 -13.07
N PHE A 114 -10.12 19.78 -13.45
CA PHE A 114 -9.21 19.14 -12.50
C PHE A 114 -8.20 20.12 -11.85
N SER A 115 -8.06 21.34 -12.34
CA SER A 115 -7.14 22.34 -11.78
C SER A 115 -7.63 22.89 -10.42
N MET A 116 -8.91 22.75 -10.13
CA MET A 116 -9.54 23.20 -8.88
C MET A 116 -9.67 22.09 -7.83
N MET A 117 -8.79 21.07 -7.90
CA MET A 117 -8.74 19.96 -6.95
C MET A 117 -7.71 20.21 -5.87
N ASP A 118 -8.03 19.77 -4.66
CA ASP A 118 -7.11 19.76 -3.52
C ASP A 118 -7.10 18.39 -2.84
N THR A 119 -6.11 18.15 -1.98
CA THR A 119 -5.91 16.89 -1.31
C THR A 119 -6.17 17.00 0.18
N LEU A 120 -7.11 16.19 0.68
CA LEU A 120 -7.48 16.12 2.07
C LEU A 120 -6.93 14.84 2.70
N MET A 121 -6.10 14.95 3.74
CA MET A 121 -5.58 13.78 4.47
C MET A 121 -6.63 13.23 5.43
N ILE A 122 -7.20 12.07 5.11
CA ILE A 122 -8.17 11.36 5.96
C ILE A 122 -7.44 10.43 6.91
N THR A 123 -7.58 10.68 8.21
CA THR A 123 -6.95 9.92 9.28
C THR A 123 -7.88 8.90 9.96
N HIS A 124 -9.20 9.03 9.78
CA HIS A 124 -10.19 8.13 10.34
C HIS A 124 -10.78 7.24 9.26
N LYS A 125 -10.89 5.95 9.53
CA LYS A 125 -11.55 5.02 8.62
C LYS A 125 -13.05 5.35 8.54
N MET A 126 -13.55 5.54 7.31
CA MET A 126 -14.96 5.82 7.05
C MET A 126 -15.36 5.36 5.64
N THR A 127 -16.64 5.34 5.35
CA THR A 127 -17.11 5.14 3.98
C THR A 127 -17.31 6.46 3.25
N ILE A 128 -17.30 6.42 1.92
CA ILE A 128 -17.60 7.59 1.08
C ILE A 128 -18.98 8.14 1.42
N GLU A 129 -19.97 7.27 1.66
CA GLU A 129 -21.35 7.67 2.03
C GLU A 129 -21.41 8.38 3.39
N GLN A 130 -20.51 8.03 4.33
CA GLN A 130 -20.41 8.74 5.60
C GLN A 130 -19.80 10.14 5.45
N LEU A 131 -18.85 10.30 4.51
CA LEU A 131 -18.19 11.57 4.25
C LEU A 131 -19.06 12.53 3.42
N ALA A 132 -19.77 12.03 2.43
CA ALA A 132 -20.49 12.78 1.41
C ALA A 132 -21.32 13.98 1.95
N PRO A 133 -22.16 13.83 2.99
CA PRO A 133 -22.94 14.95 3.52
C PRO A 133 -22.10 16.06 4.18
N TYR A 134 -20.88 15.77 4.59
CA TYR A 134 -19.98 16.71 5.27
C TYR A 134 -19.05 17.48 4.33
N VAL A 135 -18.99 17.07 3.06
CA VAL A 135 -18.22 17.74 2.00
C VAL A 135 -19.10 18.37 0.93
N GLY A 136 -20.41 18.12 0.99
CA GLY A 136 -21.39 18.66 0.02
C GLY A 136 -21.27 18.04 -1.38
N LEU A 137 -20.81 16.79 -1.48
CA LEU A 137 -20.69 16.03 -2.72
C LEU A 137 -21.49 14.74 -2.64
N SER A 138 -21.88 14.19 -3.79
CA SER A 138 -22.40 12.84 -3.88
C SER A 138 -21.29 11.79 -3.67
N ALA A 139 -21.68 10.59 -3.29
CA ALA A 139 -20.74 9.49 -3.16
C ALA A 139 -20.09 9.12 -4.51
N GLU A 140 -20.81 9.29 -5.61
CA GLU A 140 -20.36 9.07 -6.98
C GLU A 140 -19.27 10.07 -7.39
N GLU A 141 -19.45 11.36 -7.08
CA GLU A 141 -18.44 12.39 -7.35
C GLU A 141 -17.16 12.15 -6.55
N ILE A 142 -17.27 11.79 -5.27
CA ILE A 142 -16.08 11.43 -4.46
C ILE A 142 -15.36 10.21 -5.05
N ALA A 143 -16.09 9.19 -5.47
CA ALA A 143 -15.51 7.98 -6.06
C ALA A 143 -14.84 8.27 -7.42
N LEU A 144 -15.45 9.13 -8.25
CA LEU A 144 -14.90 9.54 -9.54
C LEU A 144 -13.54 10.25 -9.38
N ASN A 145 -13.41 11.10 -8.37
CA ASN A 145 -12.17 11.82 -8.07
C ASN A 145 -11.11 10.94 -7.38
N ASN A 146 -11.48 9.76 -6.91
CA ASN A 146 -10.61 8.85 -6.18
C ASN A 146 -10.66 7.42 -6.73
N PRO A 147 -10.31 7.21 -8.00
CA PRO A 147 -10.42 5.91 -8.66
C PRO A 147 -9.53 4.83 -8.05
N ALA A 148 -8.53 5.20 -7.27
CA ALA A 148 -7.69 4.26 -6.52
C ALA A 148 -8.46 3.52 -5.41
N LEU A 149 -9.56 4.06 -4.90
CA LEU A 149 -10.36 3.36 -3.89
C LEU A 149 -11.06 2.14 -4.51
N LYS A 150 -10.68 0.94 -4.06
CA LYS A 150 -11.27 -0.34 -4.53
C LYS A 150 -12.67 -0.56 -4.00
N THR A 151 -12.89 -0.10 -2.79
CA THR A 151 -14.15 -0.19 -2.07
C THR A 151 -14.62 1.23 -1.76
N LYS A 152 -15.86 1.38 -1.38
CA LYS A 152 -16.38 2.68 -0.90
C LYS A 152 -15.84 3.04 0.51
N THR A 153 -14.79 2.40 0.97
CA THR A 153 -14.16 2.65 2.27
C THR A 153 -12.85 3.42 2.08
N ILE A 154 -12.76 4.56 2.72
CA ILE A 154 -11.55 5.36 2.83
C ILE A 154 -10.77 4.81 4.02
N PRO A 155 -9.55 4.33 3.84
CA PRO A 155 -8.71 3.87 4.94
C PRO A 155 -8.30 5.06 5.81
N GLY A 156 -8.05 4.79 7.11
CA GLY A 156 -7.59 5.80 8.06
C GLY A 156 -6.29 5.38 8.72
N SER A 157 -6.08 5.87 9.96
CA SER A 157 -4.91 5.47 10.76
C SER A 157 -4.76 3.94 10.83
N PRO A 158 -3.53 3.40 10.83
CA PRO A 158 -2.25 4.11 10.90
C PRO A 158 -1.76 4.72 9.57
N TYR A 159 -2.48 4.51 8.47
CA TYR A 159 -2.10 4.98 7.14
C TYR A 159 -3.12 5.97 6.58
N PRO A 160 -2.96 7.29 6.86
CA PRO A 160 -3.82 8.33 6.32
C PRO A 160 -3.94 8.22 4.80
N TYR A 161 -5.12 8.53 4.26
CA TYR A 161 -5.38 8.47 2.83
C TYR A 161 -5.50 9.88 2.24
N PRO A 162 -4.73 10.20 1.19
CA PRO A 162 -4.83 11.46 0.47
C PRO A 162 -6.06 11.45 -0.45
N LEU A 163 -7.18 11.96 0.05
CA LEU A 163 -8.44 12.03 -0.70
C LEU A 163 -8.46 13.29 -1.56
N ARG A 164 -8.68 13.17 -2.87
CA ARG A 164 -8.83 14.31 -3.78
C ARG A 164 -10.27 14.76 -3.83
N LEU A 165 -10.48 16.05 -3.62
CA LEU A 165 -11.79 16.69 -3.67
C LEU A 165 -11.67 18.07 -4.33
N PRO A 166 -12.75 18.62 -4.90
CA PRO A 166 -12.80 20.04 -5.26
C PRO A 166 -12.49 20.94 -4.07
N MET A 167 -11.77 22.03 -4.31
CA MET A 167 -11.30 22.95 -3.26
C MET A 167 -12.41 23.45 -2.35
N ASN A 168 -13.60 23.74 -2.90
CA ASN A 168 -14.78 24.13 -2.14
C ASN A 168 -15.28 23.02 -1.19
N ALA A 169 -15.18 21.75 -1.60
CA ALA A 169 -15.56 20.61 -0.77
C ALA A 169 -14.55 20.40 0.37
N VAL A 170 -13.25 20.67 0.15
CA VAL A 170 -12.23 20.67 1.20
C VAL A 170 -12.53 21.75 2.25
N ALA A 171 -12.90 22.96 1.84
CA ALA A 171 -13.32 24.02 2.77
C ALA A 171 -14.56 23.60 3.59
N THR A 172 -15.56 22.99 2.93
CA THR A 172 -16.77 22.47 3.57
C THR A 172 -16.44 21.36 4.58
N PHE A 173 -15.48 20.49 4.26
CA PHE A 173 -14.99 19.46 5.21
C PHE A 173 -14.45 20.10 6.49
N TYR A 174 -13.57 21.10 6.39
CA TYR A 174 -12.99 21.73 7.57
C TYR A 174 -14.04 22.41 8.45
N ALA A 175 -15.07 22.98 7.85
CA ALA A 175 -16.21 23.55 8.60
C ALA A 175 -17.05 22.50 9.36
N ASN A 176 -17.10 21.25 8.86
CA ASN A 176 -17.95 20.18 9.40
C ASN A 176 -17.16 19.03 10.08
N LYS A 177 -15.84 19.12 10.14
CA LYS A 177 -14.94 18.06 10.59
C LYS A 177 -15.30 17.49 11.96
N ASP A 178 -15.56 18.34 12.94
CA ASP A 178 -15.85 17.94 14.30
C ASP A 178 -17.19 17.18 14.39
N SER A 179 -18.20 17.64 13.66
CA SER A 179 -19.50 16.97 13.56
C SER A 179 -19.38 15.59 12.89
N LEU A 180 -18.57 15.48 11.84
CA LEU A 180 -18.28 14.20 11.19
C LEU A 180 -17.65 13.22 12.17
N TYR A 181 -16.57 13.60 12.84
CA TYR A 181 -15.86 12.70 13.74
C TYR A 181 -16.69 12.32 14.97
N ALA A 182 -17.49 13.24 15.50
CA ALA A 182 -18.45 12.93 16.56
C ALA A 182 -19.48 11.86 16.09
N SER A 183 -19.96 11.96 14.86
CA SER A 183 -20.92 10.99 14.30
C SER A 183 -20.29 9.59 14.09
N LEU A 184 -19.02 9.54 13.69
CA LEU A 184 -18.28 8.28 13.52
C LEU A 184 -18.06 7.60 14.86
N ASN A 185 -17.58 8.31 15.87
CA ASN A 185 -17.35 7.79 17.22
C ASN A 185 -18.64 7.27 17.86
N LYS A 186 -19.77 7.97 17.69
CA LYS A 186 -21.08 7.51 18.17
C LYS A 186 -21.50 6.19 17.54
N LYS A 187 -21.34 6.04 16.23
CA LYS A 187 -21.66 4.80 15.51
C LYS A 187 -20.74 3.65 15.93
N GLU A 188 -19.45 3.90 16.10
CA GLU A 188 -18.50 2.90 16.56
C GLU A 188 -18.84 2.39 17.98
N THR A 189 -19.15 3.30 18.89
CA THR A 189 -19.60 2.95 20.26
C THR A 189 -20.89 2.12 20.24
N GLN A 190 -21.86 2.49 19.38
CA GLN A 190 -23.10 1.72 19.23
C GLN A 190 -22.85 0.32 18.65
N ASN A 191 -21.96 0.19 17.66
CA ASN A 191 -21.61 -1.09 17.07
C ASN A 191 -20.90 -2.00 18.10
N LEU A 192 -19.98 -1.45 18.90
CA LEU A 192 -19.30 -2.19 19.96
C LEU A 192 -20.30 -2.66 21.04
N ALA A 193 -21.24 -1.82 21.43
CA ALA A 193 -22.29 -2.20 22.39
C ALA A 193 -23.20 -3.32 21.84
N THR A 194 -23.53 -3.28 20.55
CA THR A 194 -24.32 -4.32 19.88
C THR A 194 -23.54 -5.64 19.78
N LEU A 195 -22.25 -5.58 19.42
CA LEU A 195 -21.37 -6.75 19.39
C LEU A 195 -21.21 -7.38 20.78
N ALA A 196 -21.05 -6.56 21.82
CA ALA A 196 -20.96 -7.05 23.19
C ALA A 196 -22.23 -7.81 23.61
N LYS A 197 -23.42 -7.28 23.30
CA LYS A 197 -24.70 -7.97 23.55
C LYS A 197 -24.79 -9.30 22.80
N ASN A 198 -24.43 -9.32 21.53
CA ASN A 198 -24.46 -10.55 20.72
C ASN A 198 -23.49 -11.61 21.24
N VAL A 199 -22.30 -11.22 21.72
CA VAL A 199 -21.33 -12.14 22.34
C VAL A 199 -21.86 -12.69 23.66
N GLU A 200 -22.54 -11.88 24.46
CA GLU A 200 -23.16 -12.30 25.72
C GLU A 200 -24.30 -13.28 25.48
N GLU A 201 -25.16 -13.04 24.49
CA GLU A 201 -26.21 -13.97 24.05
C GLU A 201 -25.66 -15.32 23.56
N VAL A 202 -24.58 -15.30 22.77
CA VAL A 202 -23.91 -16.53 22.28
C VAL A 202 -23.28 -17.30 23.45
N ASN A 203 -22.67 -16.60 24.42
CA ASN A 203 -22.09 -17.24 25.59
C ASN A 203 -23.16 -17.83 26.51
N ASN A 204 -24.27 -17.13 26.70
CA ASN A 204 -25.40 -17.64 27.47
C ASN A 204 -26.07 -18.85 26.79
N ALA A 205 -26.19 -18.84 25.45
CA ALA A 205 -26.68 -19.98 24.69
C ALA A 205 -25.74 -21.20 24.74
N LYS A 206 -24.42 -20.97 24.80
CA LYS A 206 -23.43 -22.03 25.00
C LYS A 206 -23.46 -22.56 26.43
N ALA A 207 -23.59 -21.71 27.45
CA ALA A 207 -23.72 -22.13 28.87
C ALA A 207 -24.98 -22.99 29.09
N ALA A 208 -26.11 -22.63 28.46
CA ALA A 208 -27.35 -23.42 28.53
C ALA A 208 -27.21 -24.79 27.84
N LYS A 209 -26.37 -24.95 26.84
CA LYS A 209 -26.09 -26.27 26.19
C LYS A 209 -25.05 -27.09 26.93
N THR A 210 -24.21 -26.50 27.77
CA THR A 210 -23.18 -27.20 28.57
C THR A 210 -23.69 -27.69 29.91
N ALA A 211 -24.81 -27.17 30.39
CA ALA A 211 -25.41 -27.56 31.69
C ALA A 211 -26.04 -28.97 31.68
N THR A 212 -26.03 -29.68 30.53
CA THR A 212 -26.64 -31.04 30.40
C THR A 212 -25.60 -32.15 30.33
N LYS A 213 -24.33 -31.92 30.57
CA LYS A 213 -23.35 -33.02 30.62
C LYS A 213 -22.17 -32.67 31.50
N THR A 214 -22.04 -33.47 32.57
CA THR A 214 -20.80 -33.87 33.25
C THR A 214 -20.57 -33.32 34.66
N THR A 215 -20.75 -34.23 35.56
CA THR A 215 -20.06 -34.38 36.86
C THR A 215 -18.62 -34.87 36.64
N THR A 216 -17.70 -34.46 37.54
CA THR A 216 -16.32 -34.92 37.84
C THR A 216 -15.22 -34.38 36.91
N ASP A 217 -14.24 -33.65 37.33
CA ASP A 217 -13.20 -33.84 38.36
C ASP A 217 -12.37 -32.56 38.58
N ALA A 218 -11.70 -32.52 39.66
CA ALA A 218 -11.08 -31.39 40.37
C ALA A 218 -9.68 -30.99 39.84
N THR A 219 -9.30 -29.77 40.26
CA THR A 219 -7.96 -29.27 40.66
C THR A 219 -6.97 -28.86 39.59
N THR A 220 -6.66 -27.58 39.46
CA THR A 220 -5.45 -26.93 39.96
C THR A 220 -5.43 -25.43 39.63
N THR A 221 -5.23 -24.63 40.66
CA THR A 221 -4.98 -23.20 40.73
C THR A 221 -3.73 -22.77 39.98
N ALA A 222 -3.80 -21.66 39.22
CA ALA A 222 -2.66 -20.77 39.06
C ALA A 222 -3.13 -19.33 38.90
N ALA A 223 -2.85 -18.52 39.87
CA ALA A 223 -3.08 -17.08 39.93
C ALA A 223 -2.20 -16.37 38.89
N THR A 224 -2.80 -15.49 38.10
CA THR A 224 -2.03 -14.53 37.31
C THR A 224 -2.22 -13.15 37.93
N THR A 225 -1.18 -12.71 38.63
CA THR A 225 -1.01 -11.36 39.16
C THR A 225 -0.98 -10.35 38.01
N ALA A 226 -1.94 -9.44 38.00
CA ALA A 226 -1.88 -8.22 37.19
C ALA A 226 -0.81 -7.30 37.79
N SER A 227 0.28 -7.12 37.07
CA SER A 227 1.30 -6.11 37.37
C SER A 227 0.93 -4.81 36.68
N THR A 228 0.56 -3.81 37.44
CA THR A 228 0.40 -2.42 37.03
C THR A 228 1.78 -1.88 36.71
N LYS A 229 2.06 -1.60 35.42
CA LYS A 229 3.33 -1.05 34.98
C LYS A 229 3.23 0.48 34.92
N GLU A 230 4.12 1.14 35.67
CA GLU A 230 4.35 2.59 35.65
C GLU A 230 4.67 3.07 34.23
N ILE A 231 4.22 4.29 33.91
CA ILE A 231 4.45 4.97 32.64
C ILE A 231 5.94 5.34 32.55
N THR A 232 6.70 4.50 31.85
CA THR A 232 8.08 4.78 31.46
C THR A 232 8.07 5.50 30.09
N ASP A 233 9.14 6.25 29.80
CA ASP A 233 9.38 6.99 28.57
C ASP A 233 8.91 6.19 27.33
N PRO A 234 8.01 6.74 26.48
CA PRO A 234 7.46 6.04 25.31
C PRO A 234 8.50 5.60 24.28
N GLU A 235 9.66 6.24 24.25
CA GLU A 235 10.77 5.93 23.34
C GLU A 235 11.81 4.97 23.94
N ALA A 236 11.68 4.58 25.22
CA ALA A 236 12.62 3.66 25.86
C ALA A 236 12.63 2.31 25.12
N PRO A 237 13.82 1.73 24.85
CA PRO A 237 13.93 0.46 24.16
C PRO A 237 13.46 -0.72 25.03
N VAL A 238 12.52 -1.51 24.54
CA VAL A 238 12.01 -2.73 25.18
C VAL A 238 12.39 -3.95 24.35
N THR A 239 12.76 -5.05 25.00
CA THR A 239 13.08 -6.30 24.32
C THR A 239 11.87 -7.21 24.25
N VAL A 240 11.41 -7.50 23.02
CA VAL A 240 10.35 -8.48 22.75
C VAL A 240 10.95 -9.78 22.22
N SER A 241 10.30 -10.91 22.55
CA SER A 241 10.70 -12.23 22.06
C SER A 241 9.82 -12.65 20.90
N TYR A 242 10.41 -12.99 19.75
CA TYR A 242 9.72 -13.48 18.59
C TYR A 242 10.07 -14.93 18.29
N THR A 243 9.08 -15.79 18.00
CA THR A 243 9.29 -17.18 17.60
C THR A 243 9.14 -17.32 16.09
N VAL A 244 10.23 -17.67 15.41
CA VAL A 244 10.27 -17.87 13.96
C VAL A 244 9.28 -18.95 13.54
N LYS A 245 8.44 -18.65 12.53
CA LYS A 245 7.48 -19.57 11.93
C LYS A 245 7.95 -20.03 10.55
N LYS A 246 7.32 -21.07 10.03
CA LYS A 246 7.63 -21.60 8.68
C LYS A 246 7.35 -20.53 7.62
N GLY A 247 8.37 -20.19 6.82
CA GLY A 247 8.29 -19.16 5.79
C GLY A 247 8.84 -17.80 6.19
N ASP A 248 9.19 -17.59 7.47
CA ASP A 248 9.82 -16.36 7.92
C ASP A 248 11.28 -16.27 7.44
N ASN A 249 11.74 -15.07 7.17
CA ASN A 249 13.14 -14.73 6.95
C ASN A 249 13.50 -13.43 7.71
N LEU A 250 14.80 -13.16 7.87
CA LEU A 250 15.25 -12.00 8.64
C LEU A 250 14.83 -10.66 8.00
N GLY A 251 14.65 -10.61 6.67
CA GLY A 251 14.14 -9.42 5.97
C GLY A 251 12.71 -9.10 6.39
N TYR A 252 11.82 -10.10 6.31
CA TYR A 252 10.43 -9.90 6.77
C TYR A 252 10.34 -9.56 8.26
N ILE A 253 11.16 -10.19 9.11
CA ILE A 253 11.16 -9.89 10.54
C ILE A 253 11.68 -8.47 10.80
N SER A 254 12.69 -8.01 10.04
CA SER A 254 13.17 -6.62 10.15
C SER A 254 12.07 -5.61 9.81
N ASP A 255 11.30 -5.89 8.75
CA ASP A 255 10.19 -5.05 8.32
C ASP A 255 9.04 -5.04 9.34
N TRP A 256 8.69 -6.21 9.93
CA TRP A 256 7.60 -6.30 10.90
C TRP A 256 7.89 -5.62 12.24
N PHE A 257 9.16 -5.51 12.62
CA PHE A 257 9.60 -4.98 13.90
C PHE A 257 10.34 -3.64 13.80
N ASP A 258 10.31 -3.03 12.60
CA ASP A 258 10.95 -1.73 12.30
C ASP A 258 12.41 -1.67 12.79
N CYS A 259 13.19 -2.69 12.44
CA CYS A 259 14.59 -2.79 12.84
C CYS A 259 15.43 -3.36 11.69
N SER A 260 16.76 -3.14 11.71
CA SER A 260 17.60 -3.64 10.63
C SER A 260 17.93 -5.13 10.79
N VAL A 261 18.14 -5.85 9.67
CA VAL A 261 18.65 -7.23 9.68
C VAL A 261 20.00 -7.32 10.42
N ALA A 262 20.82 -6.27 10.36
CA ALA A 262 22.09 -6.19 11.06
C ALA A 262 21.91 -6.17 12.58
N ASP A 263 20.92 -5.42 13.06
CA ASP A 263 20.58 -5.33 14.48
C ASP A 263 20.03 -6.66 15.01
N ILE A 264 19.13 -7.30 14.26
CA ILE A 264 18.60 -8.63 14.60
C ILE A 264 19.76 -9.63 14.75
N LYS A 265 20.70 -9.63 13.81
CA LYS A 265 21.88 -10.49 13.87
C LYS A 265 22.74 -10.17 15.10
N LYS A 266 22.98 -8.91 15.41
CA LYS A 266 23.75 -8.44 16.56
C LYS A 266 23.10 -8.86 17.88
N TRP A 267 21.81 -8.59 18.05
CA TRP A 267 21.08 -8.93 19.28
C TRP A 267 21.00 -10.43 19.54
N ASN A 268 21.00 -11.23 18.47
CA ASN A 268 20.87 -12.70 18.56
C ASN A 268 22.17 -13.46 18.29
N LYS A 269 23.31 -12.77 18.12
CA LYS A 269 24.63 -13.35 17.82
C LYS A 269 24.62 -14.27 16.60
N LEU A 270 23.87 -13.90 15.54
CA LEU A 270 23.77 -14.71 14.34
C LEU A 270 24.92 -14.40 13.38
N SER A 271 25.62 -15.42 12.93
CA SER A 271 26.71 -15.32 11.94
C SER A 271 26.17 -15.21 10.49
N SER A 272 24.96 -15.73 10.22
CA SER A 272 24.33 -15.72 8.90
C SER A 272 22.88 -15.24 8.97
N THR A 273 22.22 -15.12 7.82
CA THR A 273 20.78 -14.77 7.72
C THR A 273 19.87 -16.01 7.82
N LYS A 274 20.45 -17.22 7.96
CA LYS A 274 19.66 -18.45 8.10
C LYS A 274 19.04 -18.53 9.49
N ILE A 275 17.72 -18.67 9.53
CA ILE A 275 16.92 -18.92 10.72
C ILE A 275 16.06 -20.16 10.51
N VAL A 276 15.63 -20.80 11.59
CA VAL A 276 14.83 -22.04 11.51
C VAL A 276 13.49 -21.85 12.25
N PRO A 277 12.41 -22.48 11.77
CA PRO A 277 11.13 -22.45 12.48
C PRO A 277 11.28 -22.96 13.92
N GLY A 278 10.66 -22.26 14.87
CA GLY A 278 10.79 -22.51 16.31
C GLY A 278 11.93 -21.77 17.00
N GLN A 279 12.86 -21.16 16.26
CA GLN A 279 13.93 -20.34 16.82
C GLN A 279 13.37 -19.11 17.50
N LYS A 280 13.81 -18.80 18.72
CA LYS A 280 13.44 -17.57 19.42
C LYS A 280 14.44 -16.47 19.13
N LEU A 281 13.96 -15.32 18.68
CA LEU A 281 14.75 -14.12 18.42
C LEU A 281 14.40 -13.04 19.46
N LYS A 282 15.42 -12.35 19.95
CA LYS A 282 15.28 -11.14 20.78
C LYS A 282 15.32 -9.93 19.85
N LEU A 283 14.32 -9.06 19.98
CA LEU A 283 14.18 -7.87 19.16
C LEU A 283 14.00 -6.67 20.10
N THR A 284 14.72 -5.59 19.85
CA THR A 284 14.64 -4.37 20.65
C THR A 284 13.80 -3.36 19.91
N VAL A 285 12.69 -2.92 20.52
CA VAL A 285 11.67 -2.05 19.92
C VAL A 285 11.29 -0.92 20.88
N PRO A 286 10.77 0.23 20.39
CA PRO A 286 10.28 1.29 21.27
C PRO A 286 9.11 0.83 22.15
N ALA A 287 9.08 1.24 23.41
CA ALA A 287 8.05 0.84 24.38
C ALA A 287 6.62 1.18 23.93
N LYS A 288 6.43 2.30 23.25
CA LYS A 288 5.13 2.73 22.68
C LYS A 288 4.51 1.71 21.72
N HIS A 289 5.27 0.78 21.19
CA HIS A 289 4.82 -0.24 20.23
C HIS A 289 4.89 -1.67 20.80
N GLU A 290 5.21 -1.86 22.07
CA GLU A 290 5.38 -3.20 22.68
C GLU A 290 4.15 -4.10 22.48
N GLU A 291 2.94 -3.58 22.72
CA GLU A 291 1.69 -4.34 22.53
C GLU A 291 1.43 -4.72 21.07
N GLN A 292 1.73 -3.82 20.16
CA GLN A 292 1.59 -4.03 18.71
C GLN A 292 2.53 -5.15 18.24
N TYR A 293 3.78 -5.13 18.68
CA TYR A 293 4.76 -6.16 18.34
C TYR A 293 4.49 -7.52 19.01
N ALA A 294 3.91 -7.52 20.21
CA ALA A 294 3.44 -8.75 20.85
C ALA A 294 2.32 -9.45 20.06
N MET A 295 1.48 -8.69 19.34
CA MET A 295 0.45 -9.23 18.46
C MET A 295 1.05 -9.95 17.24
N ILE A 296 2.15 -9.47 16.67
CA ILE A 296 2.82 -10.08 15.50
C ILE A 296 3.20 -11.53 15.79
N ASN A 297 3.58 -11.84 17.01
CA ASN A 297 3.92 -13.21 17.41
C ASN A 297 2.72 -14.18 17.36
N LYS A 298 1.50 -13.66 17.48
CA LYS A 298 0.24 -14.44 17.44
C LYS A 298 -0.31 -14.60 16.03
N MET A 299 0.09 -13.74 15.07
CA MET A 299 -0.41 -13.73 13.71
C MET A 299 0.02 -14.95 12.89
N THR A 300 -0.81 -15.36 11.94
CA THR A 300 -0.46 -16.35 10.92
C THR A 300 0.52 -15.76 9.90
N SER A 301 1.22 -16.61 9.14
CA SER A 301 2.14 -16.13 8.08
C SER A 301 1.44 -15.27 7.03
N ALA A 302 0.19 -15.57 6.68
CA ALA A 302 -0.61 -14.80 5.73
C ALA A 302 -0.99 -13.40 6.27
N GLU A 303 -1.28 -13.28 7.56
CA GLU A 303 -1.57 -12.00 8.22
C GLU A 303 -0.32 -11.14 8.34
N LYS A 304 0.83 -11.74 8.64
CA LYS A 304 2.13 -11.06 8.70
C LYS A 304 2.61 -10.57 7.33
N GLN A 305 2.36 -11.34 6.26
CA GLN A 305 2.69 -10.95 4.90
C GLN A 305 1.93 -9.70 4.48
N LYS A 306 0.71 -9.51 4.98
CA LYS A 306 -0.04 -8.25 4.81
C LYS A 306 0.62 -7.07 5.55
N LEU A 307 1.28 -7.29 6.68
CA LEU A 307 2.05 -6.26 7.37
C LEU A 307 3.28 -5.81 6.56
N THR A 308 4.01 -6.75 5.97
CA THR A 308 5.19 -6.46 5.13
C THR A 308 4.81 -5.64 3.90
N ASP A 309 3.69 -5.96 3.28
CA ASP A 309 3.12 -5.19 2.16
C ASP A 309 2.79 -3.73 2.57
N ILE A 310 2.61 -3.47 3.85
CA ILE A 310 2.26 -2.16 4.43
C ILE A 310 3.52 -1.37 4.84
N GLN A 311 4.54 -2.01 5.40
CA GLN A 311 5.76 -1.35 5.91
C GLN A 311 6.78 -0.96 4.83
N LEU A 312 6.82 -1.66 3.71
CA LEU A 312 7.66 -1.28 2.55
C LEU A 312 7.28 0.09 1.96
N ILE A 313 6.10 0.60 2.28
CA ILE A 313 5.60 1.91 1.83
C ILE A 313 6.01 3.05 2.77
N SER A 314 6.27 2.77 4.06
CA SER A 314 6.66 3.79 5.04
C SER A 314 8.15 4.13 5.05
N ALA A 315 8.97 3.35 4.36
CA ALA A 315 10.43 3.49 4.29
C ALA A 315 10.92 4.18 3.01
N ALA A 316 10.10 5.00 2.34
CA ALA A 316 10.60 5.90 1.30
C ALA A 316 11.54 6.93 1.93
N PRO A 317 12.79 7.10 1.42
CA PRO A 317 13.72 8.05 1.97
C PRO A 317 13.13 9.46 1.86
N ALA A 318 13.28 10.25 2.94
CA ALA A 318 12.93 11.66 2.97
C ALA A 318 13.47 12.36 1.72
N GLU A 319 12.59 13.01 0.98
CA GLU A 319 12.90 13.76 -0.23
C GLU A 319 14.04 14.73 0.04
N LYS A 320 15.12 14.56 -0.72
CA LYS A 320 16.01 15.69 -1.01
C LYS A 320 15.20 16.62 -1.91
N GLU A 321 15.00 17.85 -1.47
CA GLU A 321 14.39 18.92 -2.27
C GLU A 321 14.98 18.90 -3.69
N PRO A 322 14.15 18.81 -4.74
CA PRO A 322 14.65 18.96 -6.09
C PRO A 322 15.07 20.40 -6.27
N ALA A 323 16.33 20.59 -6.68
CA ALA A 323 16.80 21.86 -7.17
C ALA A 323 15.83 22.39 -8.22
N THR A 324 15.32 23.58 -8.00
CA THR A 324 14.41 24.33 -8.87
C THR A 324 14.93 24.32 -10.31
N LYS A 325 14.40 23.46 -11.16
CA LYS A 325 14.53 23.59 -12.61
C LYS A 325 13.29 24.31 -13.11
N GLU A 326 13.52 25.48 -13.68
CA GLU A 326 12.48 26.24 -14.40
C GLU A 326 11.77 25.34 -15.41
N VAL A 327 10.47 25.22 -15.22
CA VAL A 327 9.59 24.54 -16.19
C VAL A 327 9.27 25.57 -17.28
N ILE A 328 9.87 25.40 -18.46
CA ILE A 328 9.53 26.19 -19.64
C ILE A 328 8.20 25.65 -20.17
N TYR A 329 7.15 26.44 -20.04
CA TYR A 329 5.88 26.19 -20.72
C TYR A 329 5.99 26.67 -22.17
N TYR A 330 5.85 25.78 -23.13
CA TYR A 330 5.58 26.15 -24.50
C TYR A 330 4.11 26.53 -24.67
N THR A 331 3.87 27.76 -25.02
CA THR A 331 2.55 28.33 -25.40
C THR A 331 2.09 27.78 -26.75
#